data_89789657390951a5d48e92df41188965
#
_entry.id   89789657390951a5d48e92df41188965
#
_cell.length_a   1.000
_cell.length_b   1.000
_cell.length_c   1.000
_cell.angle_alpha   90.00
_cell.angle_beta   90.00
_cell.angle_gamma   90.00
#
_symmetry.space_group_name_H-M   'P 1'
#
loop_
_entity.id
_entity.type
_entity.pdbx_description
1 polymer ?
#
loop_
_entity_poly.entity_id
_entity_poly.type
_entity_poly.pdbx_seq_one_letter_code
_entity_poly.pdbx_strand_id
1 'polypeptide(L)'
;MTKXQLYDKALNLFGENLLDDAVNAFQXLIEKFPNEIXGYMGLAXAYERAQNYDGAIDAVKLAIEIDPDXSLAYXSLSAFYQRKGMIAEAEAAMAKSAELNSTQTK
;
A
#
# COMPACT_ATOMS: atom_id res chain seq x y z
N MET A 1 9.69 12.58 -16.61
CA MET A 1 8.26 12.26 -16.43
C MET A 1 7.76 12.89 -15.15
N THR A 2 6.56 13.40 -15.20
CA THR A 2 5.92 13.94 -14.00
C THR A 2 5.47 12.80 -13.08
N LYS A 3 5.13 13.21 -11.90
CA LYS A 3 4.57 12.25 -10.95
C LYS A 3 3.35 11.51 -11.52
N UNK A 4 2.63 12.02 -12.11
CA UNK A 4 1.62 11.58 -12.64
C UNK A 4 1.82 10.65 -13.60
N GLN A 5 2.63 11.07 -14.52
CA GLN A 5 2.97 10.15 -15.59
C GLN A 5 3.58 8.87 -15.07
N LEU A 6 4.44 8.97 -14.07
CA LEU A 6 5.04 7.78 -13.47
C LEU A 6 3.97 6.90 -12.82
N TYR A 7 3.02 7.53 -12.12
CA TYR A 7 1.96 6.79 -11.47
C TYR A 7 1.06 6.10 -12.50
N ASP A 8 0.68 6.81 -13.58
CA ASP A 8 -0.16 6.22 -14.62
C ASP A 8 0.54 5.04 -15.29
N LYS A 9 1.84 5.15 -15.54
CA LYS A 9 2.57 4.05 -16.11
C LYS A 9 2.50 2.81 -15.21
N ALA A 10 2.73 3.02 -13.91
CA ALA A 10 2.69 1.90 -12.97
C ALA A 10 1.29 1.29 -12.90
N LEU A 11 0.24 2.12 -12.87
CA LEU A 11 -1.12 1.63 -12.83
C LEU A 11 -1.48 0.84 -14.09
N ASN A 12 -1.03 1.30 -15.24
CA ASN A 12 -1.30 0.57 -16.48
C ASN A 12 -0.65 -0.81 -16.47
N LEU A 13 0.59 -0.88 -15.99
CA LEU A 13 1.27 -2.17 -15.88
C LEU A 13 0.54 -3.09 -14.89
N PHE A 14 0.11 -2.51 -13.77
CA PHE A 14 -0.67 -3.25 -12.79
C PHE A 14 -1.98 -3.76 -13.38
N GLY A 15 -2.67 -2.89 -14.13
CA GLY A 15 -3.93 -3.28 -14.77
C GLY A 15 -3.78 -4.38 -15.80
N GLU A 16 -2.62 -4.45 -16.44
CA GLU A 16 -2.32 -5.51 -17.38
C GLU A 16 -1.76 -6.76 -16.71
N ASN A 17 -1.71 -6.75 -15.42
CA ASN A 17 -1.21 -7.86 -14.60
C ASN A 17 0.27 -8.17 -14.85
N LEU A 18 1.00 -7.17 -15.29
CA LEU A 18 2.47 -7.26 -15.45
C LEU A 18 3.10 -6.87 -14.12
N LEU A 19 3.04 -7.79 -13.17
CA LEU A 19 3.26 -7.44 -11.77
C LEU A 19 4.72 -7.10 -11.45
N ASP A 20 5.68 -7.83 -12.05
CA ASP A 20 7.08 -7.47 -11.82
C ASP A 20 7.38 -6.08 -12.38
N ASP A 21 6.84 -5.78 -13.55
CA ASP A 21 7.02 -4.47 -14.16
C ASP A 21 6.34 -3.38 -13.34
N ALA A 22 5.17 -3.69 -12.81
CA ALA A 22 4.44 -2.72 -11.98
C ALA A 22 5.21 -2.42 -10.69
N VAL A 23 5.76 -3.46 -10.06
CA VAL A 23 6.59 -3.25 -8.86
C VAL A 23 7.74 -2.31 -9.19
N ASN A 24 8.45 -2.60 -10.29
CA ASN A 24 9.58 -1.75 -10.67
C ASN A 24 9.14 -0.32 -10.94
N ALA A 25 7.98 -0.15 -11.58
CA ALA A 25 7.48 1.19 -11.91
C ALA A 25 7.08 1.96 -10.66
N PHE A 26 6.42 1.29 -9.71
CA PHE A 26 6.10 1.96 -8.44
C PHE A 26 7.36 2.31 -7.67
N GLN A 27 8.36 1.47 -7.72
CA GLN A 27 9.62 1.79 -7.06
C GLN A 27 10.30 3.04 -7.66
N UNK A 28 10.06 3.30 -8.85
CA UNK A 28 10.53 4.24 -9.43
C UNK A 28 10.01 5.36 -9.10
N LEU A 29 8.75 5.40 -8.93
CA LEU A 29 7.97 6.52 -8.44
C LEU A 29 8.40 6.90 -7.04
N ILE A 30 8.56 5.92 -6.19
CA ILE A 30 9.00 6.15 -4.82
C ILE A 30 10.38 6.79 -4.77
N GLU A 31 11.29 6.35 -5.63
CA GLU A 31 12.63 6.93 -5.64
C GLU A 31 12.59 8.41 -5.99
N LYS A 32 11.75 8.78 -6.95
CA LYS A 32 11.69 10.17 -7.38
C LYS A 32 10.82 11.04 -6.49
N PHE A 33 9.80 10.44 -5.89
CA PHE A 33 8.83 11.17 -5.05
C PHE A 33 8.59 10.36 -3.77
N PRO A 34 9.55 10.38 -2.86
CA PRO A 34 9.52 9.48 -1.69
C PRO A 34 8.40 9.77 -0.69
N ASN A 35 7.76 10.93 -0.79
CA ASN A 35 6.64 11.23 0.11
C ASN A 35 5.28 11.01 -0.56
N GLU A 36 5.26 10.45 -1.76
CA GLU A 36 4.02 10.23 -2.49
C GLU A 36 3.41 8.91 -2.05
N ILE A 37 2.38 8.99 -1.25
CA ILE A 37 1.77 7.80 -0.68
C ILE A 37 1.20 6.83 -1.73
N UNK A 38 0.87 7.22 -2.83
CA UNK A 38 0.44 6.56 -3.75
C UNK A 38 1.26 5.61 -4.21
N GLY A 39 2.54 5.94 -4.25
CA GLY A 39 3.53 4.98 -4.71
C GLY A 39 3.63 3.75 -3.82
N TYR A 40 3.65 3.99 -2.52
CA TYR A 40 3.74 2.87 -1.58
C TYR A 40 2.48 2.02 -1.57
N MET A 41 1.32 2.64 -1.67
CA MET A 41 0.06 1.89 -1.70
C MET A 41 -0.05 1.08 -2.99
N GLY A 42 0.41 1.65 -4.11
CA GLY A 42 0.46 0.91 -5.37
C GLY A 42 1.42 -0.25 -5.31
N LEU A 43 2.59 -0.03 -4.73
CA LEU A 43 3.56 -1.10 -4.55
C LEU A 43 2.97 -2.23 -3.72
N ALA A 44 2.30 -1.89 -2.65
CA ALA A 44 1.63 -2.90 -1.83
C ALA A 44 0.63 -3.72 -2.63
N UNK A 45 0.09 -3.12 -3.49
CA UNK A 45 -0.73 -3.66 -4.16
C UNK A 45 -0.30 -4.55 -5.01
N ALA A 46 0.63 -4.22 -5.72
CA ALA A 46 1.26 -5.12 -6.68
C ALA A 46 1.83 -6.35 -5.99
N TYR A 47 2.47 -6.14 -4.84
CA TYR A 47 2.97 -7.27 -4.07
C TYR A 47 1.84 -8.20 -3.62
N GLU A 48 0.71 -7.63 -3.19
CA GLU A 48 -0.42 -8.46 -2.77
C GLU A 48 -0.91 -9.35 -3.90
N ARG A 49 -1.08 -8.77 -5.09
CA ARG A 49 -1.56 -9.55 -6.23
C ARG A 49 -0.56 -10.64 -6.61
N ALA A 50 0.73 -10.37 -6.41
CA ALA A 50 1.76 -11.38 -6.64
C ALA A 50 1.89 -12.36 -5.48
N GLN A 51 1.06 -12.22 -4.48
CA GLN A 51 1.05 -13.06 -3.28
C GLN A 51 2.32 -12.93 -2.44
N ASN A 52 3.00 -11.80 -2.61
CA ASN A 52 4.14 -11.47 -1.76
C ASN A 52 3.63 -10.62 -0.60
N TYR A 53 3.08 -11.28 0.41
CA TYR A 53 2.44 -10.57 1.51
C TYR A 53 3.44 -9.88 2.41
N ASP A 54 4.64 -10.43 2.57
CA ASP A 54 5.68 -9.74 3.32
C ASP A 54 6.05 -8.42 2.67
N GLY A 55 6.23 -8.42 1.34
CA GLY A 55 6.49 -7.20 0.61
C GLY A 55 5.36 -6.20 0.72
N ALA A 56 4.12 -6.69 0.65
CA ALA A 56 2.96 -5.81 0.76
C ALA A 56 2.90 -5.16 2.15
N ILE A 57 3.18 -5.92 3.19
CA ILE A 57 3.19 -5.40 4.55
C ILE A 57 4.26 -4.32 4.69
N ASP A 58 5.48 -4.59 4.19
CA ASP A 58 6.55 -3.60 4.28
C ASP A 58 6.18 -2.31 3.57
N ALA A 59 5.59 -2.43 2.37
CA ALA A 59 5.24 -1.24 1.59
C ALA A 59 4.16 -0.42 2.28
N VAL A 60 3.13 -1.07 2.81
CA VAL A 60 2.05 -0.33 3.44
C VAL A 60 2.50 0.28 4.76
N LYS A 61 3.45 -0.34 5.45
CA LYS A 61 4.00 0.27 6.66
C LYS A 61 4.76 1.55 6.34
N LEU A 62 5.45 1.60 5.19
CA LEU A 62 6.10 2.83 4.78
C LEU A 62 5.07 3.92 4.45
N ALA A 63 3.95 3.53 3.83
CA ALA A 63 2.88 4.49 3.59
C ALA A 63 2.35 5.06 4.91
N ILE A 64 2.21 4.22 5.92
CA ILE A 64 1.75 4.66 7.24
C ILE A 64 2.74 5.63 7.88
N GLU A 65 4.04 5.40 7.68
CA GLU A 65 5.02 6.35 8.20
C GLU A 65 4.86 7.73 7.60
N ILE A 66 4.49 7.80 6.30
CA ILE A 66 4.32 9.06 5.62
C ILE A 66 3.01 9.73 6.04
N ASP A 67 1.93 8.95 6.14
CA ASP A 67 0.63 9.47 6.53
C ASP A 67 0.00 8.55 7.57
N PRO A 68 0.26 8.81 8.85
CA PRO A 68 -0.25 7.92 9.91
C PRO A 68 -1.77 7.92 10.03
N ASP A 69 -2.45 8.85 9.38
CA ASP A 69 -3.91 8.94 9.46
C ASP A 69 -4.63 8.28 8.27
N UNK A 70 -4.08 7.44 7.25
CA UNK A 70 -4.58 6.98 6.32
C UNK A 70 -5.15 5.88 6.62
N SER A 71 -6.35 5.85 7.18
CA SER A 71 -7.05 4.67 7.67
C SER A 71 -7.08 3.54 6.64
N LEU A 72 -7.13 3.87 5.35
CA LEU A 72 -7.10 2.87 4.29
C LEU A 72 -5.83 2.01 4.37
N ALA A 73 -4.72 2.60 4.74
CA ALA A 73 -3.48 1.83 4.87
C ALA A 73 -3.60 0.76 5.93
N TYR A 74 -4.26 1.07 7.02
CA TYR A 74 -4.49 0.05 8.06
C TYR A 74 -5.49 -1.02 7.62
N UNK A 75 -6.24 -0.71 6.66
CA UNK A 75 -7.02 -1.50 6.21
C UNK A 75 -6.45 -2.45 5.51
N SER A 76 -5.65 -2.02 4.65
CA SER A 76 -4.83 -2.91 3.82
C SER A 76 -3.92 -3.78 4.66
N LEU A 77 -3.27 -3.19 5.63
CA LEU A 77 -2.36 -3.94 6.51
C LEU A 77 -3.08 -5.11 7.17
N SER A 78 -4.29 -4.87 7.68
CA SER A 78 -5.07 -5.93 8.29
C SER A 78 -5.32 -7.07 7.30
N ALA A 79 -5.69 -6.73 6.06
CA ALA A 79 -5.95 -7.77 5.06
C ALA A 79 -4.69 -8.60 4.78
N PHE A 80 -3.54 -7.94 4.70
CA PHE A 80 -2.29 -8.67 4.44
C PHE A 80 -1.94 -9.59 5.61
N TYR A 81 -2.12 -9.12 6.83
CA TYR A 81 -1.88 -9.96 8.01
C TYR A 81 -2.82 -11.16 8.02
N GLN A 82 -4.09 -10.95 7.62
CA GLN A 82 -5.05 -12.07 7.55
C GLN A 82 -4.58 -13.12 6.55
N ARG A 83 -4.05 -12.68 5.40
CA ARG A 83 -3.57 -13.62 4.40
C ARG A 83 -2.38 -14.42 4.92
N LYS A 84 -1.64 -13.89 5.88
CA LYS A 84 -0.53 -14.61 6.50
C LYS A 84 -0.95 -15.39 7.75
N GLY A 85 -2.22 -15.33 8.12
CA GLY A 85 -2.70 -16.01 9.33
C GLY A 85 -2.31 -15.32 10.62
N MET A 86 -1.86 -14.09 10.54
CA MET A 86 -1.44 -13.31 11.71
C MET A 86 -2.65 -12.56 12.26
N ILE A 87 -3.51 -13.29 12.96
CA ILE A 87 -4.84 -12.78 13.29
C ILE A 87 -4.78 -11.66 14.33
N ALA A 88 -3.93 -11.79 15.34
CA ALA A 88 -3.84 -10.73 16.37
C ALA A 88 -3.39 -9.42 15.75
N GLU A 89 -2.38 -9.48 14.87
CA GLU A 89 -1.91 -8.29 14.19
C GLU A 89 -2.97 -7.72 13.26
N ALA A 90 -3.72 -8.61 12.58
CA ALA A 90 -4.79 -8.15 11.70
C ALA A 90 -5.87 -7.42 12.48
N GLU A 91 -6.24 -7.94 13.65
CA GLU A 91 -7.25 -7.31 14.48
C GLU A 91 -6.79 -5.95 14.99
N ALA A 92 -5.52 -5.85 15.39
CA ALA A 92 -4.97 -4.59 15.85
C ALA A 92 -5.00 -3.54 14.74
N ALA A 93 -4.64 -3.92 13.52
CA ALA A 93 -4.66 -2.99 12.39
C ALA A 93 -6.08 -2.56 12.07
N MET A 94 -7.03 -3.50 12.11
CA MET A 94 -8.42 -3.15 11.84
C MET A 94 -8.97 -2.20 12.90
N ALA A 95 -8.60 -2.42 14.16
CA ALA A 95 -9.03 -1.53 15.24
C ALA A 95 -8.47 -0.13 15.02
N LYS A 96 -7.23 -0.02 14.56
CA LYS A 96 -6.64 1.28 14.29
C LYS A 96 -7.35 1.98 13.14
N SER A 97 -7.70 1.22 12.09
CA SER A 97 -8.45 1.79 10.96
C SER A 97 -9.80 2.34 11.44
N ALA A 98 -10.50 1.58 12.26
CA ALA A 98 -11.79 2.02 12.78
C ALA A 98 -11.65 3.26 13.66
N GLU A 99 -10.61 3.30 14.48
CA GLU A 99 -10.36 4.45 15.33
C GLU A 99 -10.14 5.71 14.50
N LEU A 100 -9.34 5.60 13.44
CA LEU A 100 -9.06 6.75 12.57
C LEU A 100 -10.31 7.21 11.84
N ASN A 101 -11.12 6.28 11.35
CA ASN A 101 -12.37 6.64 10.68
C ASN A 101 -13.32 7.34 11.63
N SER A 102 -13.40 6.89 12.87
CA SER A 102 -14.27 7.49 13.86
C SER A 102 -13.90 8.95 14.13
N THR A 103 -12.60 9.23 14.23
CA THR A 103 -12.17 10.61 14.47
C THR A 103 -12.36 11.49 13.24
N GLN A 104 -12.24 10.91 12.04
CA GLN A 104 -12.32 11.70 10.81
C GLN A 104 -13.73 12.03 10.39
N THR A 105 -14.72 11.33 10.91
CA THR A 105 -16.10 11.52 10.50
C THR A 105 -16.84 12.58 11.32
N LYS A 106 -16.19 13.23 12.20
CA LYS A 106 -16.81 14.26 13.01
C LYS A 106 -17.13 15.54 12.26
#